data_b2e5e4ecddbfcbf3ed10a429d0d08176
#
_entry.id   b2e5e4ecddbfcbf3ed10a429d0d08176
#
_cell.length_a   1.000
_cell.length_b   1.000
_cell.length_c   1.000
_cell.angle_alpha   90.00
_cell.angle_beta   90.00
_cell.angle_gamma   90.00
#
_symmetry.space_group_name_H-M   'P 1'
#
loop_
_entity.id
_entity.type
_entity.pdbx_description
1 polymer ?
#
loop_
_entity_poly.entity_id
_entity_poly.type
_entity_poly.pdbx_seq_one_letter_code
_entity_poly.pdbx_strand_id
1 'polypeptide(L)'
;MMNLNMTMQNNRAYLGADGLKNYLKPKADEYIPLVELPSELNPFLESHDIHISAKLMNTLPLGNVKSLPAYYLLNSVDAISKNVVESSSGNTVFSMGLFAKSLGIKSVKAVKSNTVTRGKLQLLRLAGIDVLLVDGPICPDAHDPNSSISIARRLGNESGNCNPGQYDNFANPQAHRDVTGPQIFDQLGENLGMFVAGLGTTGTLVGTAGYLKEVLPELRVGGVVRVPNNQVPGVRTSNDLREIDFNWKDILTEDLVAIDEVDAYKSSLDMIRQGLLVGPSSGFAYAGACTMIENIINSGNGDMLRGKHVVFVCPDSCFPYVEEYFEILGESSFPEIDNQSSGPVPGFEGNNSNNKPARIDDISPEKLYEDIKKTNPKFKIIDVREPREFFDHHIKGSKQVSYYNIEDWATQLKDTELTDSYVFVCSRTGRSLRAASIAKKIGIENVFVLAGGTAAWSAKGFDRVLPNSCLPNNKPVL
;
A
#
# COMPACT_ATOMS: atom_id res chain seq x y z
N MET A 1 -26.24 -43.62 20.53
CA MET A 1 -25.09 -42.84 20.95
C MET A 1 -24.45 -42.24 19.69
N MET A 2 -24.83 -41.00 19.33
CA MET A 2 -24.22 -40.29 18.23
C MET A 2 -22.84 -39.79 18.68
N ASN A 3 -21.80 -40.31 18.06
CA ASN A 3 -20.43 -39.75 18.19
C ASN A 3 -20.41 -38.39 17.52
N LEU A 4 -20.57 -37.33 18.29
CA LEU A 4 -20.18 -35.99 17.94
C LEU A 4 -18.65 -35.93 17.98
N ASN A 5 -18.01 -36.25 16.86
CA ASN A 5 -16.67 -35.74 16.59
C ASN A 5 -16.82 -34.24 16.38
N MET A 6 -16.82 -33.48 17.46
CA MET A 6 -16.49 -32.06 17.42
C MET A 6 -15.03 -32.00 16.99
N THR A 7 -14.81 -31.78 15.69
CA THR A 7 -13.58 -31.19 15.21
C THR A 7 -13.36 -29.94 16.04
N MET A 8 -12.31 -29.96 16.88
CA MET A 8 -11.86 -28.77 17.59
C MET A 8 -11.66 -27.69 16.53
N GLN A 9 -12.54 -26.69 16.51
CA GLN A 9 -12.23 -25.41 15.86
C GLN A 9 -10.89 -25.00 16.44
N ASN A 10 -9.85 -24.95 15.57
CA ASN A 10 -8.53 -24.47 15.93
C ASN A 10 -8.70 -23.06 16.48
N ASN A 11 -8.69 -22.94 17.80
CA ASN A 11 -8.76 -21.66 18.49
C ASN A 11 -7.43 -20.96 18.17
N ARG A 12 -7.44 -20.04 17.17
CA ARG A 12 -6.23 -19.36 16.65
C ARG A 12 -5.62 -18.40 17.68
N ALA A 13 -5.33 -18.89 18.88
CA ALA A 13 -4.65 -18.16 19.92
C ALA A 13 -3.16 -18.54 19.93
N TYR A 14 -2.30 -17.59 19.71
CA TYR A 14 -0.84 -17.73 19.70
C TYR A 14 -0.28 -17.17 20.99
N LEU A 15 -0.09 -18.04 21.99
CA LEU A 15 0.23 -17.64 23.36
C LEU A 15 1.69 -17.94 23.73
N GLY A 16 2.17 -17.30 24.81
CA GLY A 16 3.51 -17.48 25.36
C GLY A 16 4.58 -16.69 24.62
N ALA A 17 5.85 -16.91 24.99
CA ALA A 17 7.01 -16.15 24.47
C ALA A 17 7.18 -16.25 22.94
N ASP A 18 6.82 -17.39 22.36
CA ASP A 18 6.89 -17.63 20.91
C ASP A 18 5.58 -17.33 20.16
N GLY A 19 4.58 -16.75 20.83
CA GLY A 19 3.25 -16.52 20.27
C GLY A 19 3.32 -15.73 18.95
N LEU A 20 4.04 -14.60 18.92
CA LEU A 20 4.20 -13.80 17.71
C LEU A 20 4.96 -14.56 16.60
N LYS A 21 6.02 -15.28 16.95
CA LYS A 21 6.78 -16.11 15.99
C LYS A 21 5.90 -17.20 15.37
N ASN A 22 5.08 -17.86 16.17
CA ASN A 22 4.16 -18.90 15.73
C ASN A 22 3.01 -18.33 14.88
N TYR A 23 2.53 -17.11 15.19
CA TYR A 23 1.55 -16.40 14.37
C TYR A 23 2.09 -16.06 12.99
N LEU A 24 3.33 -15.56 12.92
CA LEU A 24 3.96 -15.15 11.67
C LEU A 24 4.38 -16.33 10.78
N LYS A 25 4.68 -17.50 11.37
CA LYS A 25 5.16 -18.67 10.62
C LYS A 25 4.08 -19.17 9.66
N PRO A 26 4.38 -19.27 8.33
CA PRO A 26 3.46 -19.86 7.37
C PRO A 26 3.10 -21.30 7.74
N LYS A 27 1.85 -21.67 7.61
CA LYS A 27 1.33 -23.00 7.93
C LYS A 27 0.43 -23.50 6.82
N ALA A 28 0.65 -24.75 6.41
CA ALA A 28 -0.14 -25.37 5.36
C ALA A 28 -1.57 -25.70 5.81
N ASP A 29 -1.78 -25.96 7.10
CA ASP A 29 -3.06 -26.31 7.74
C ASP A 29 -3.90 -25.08 8.15
N GLU A 30 -3.35 -23.87 8.04
CA GLU A 30 -4.12 -22.63 8.19
C GLU A 30 -4.56 -22.13 6.82
N TYR A 31 -5.78 -22.50 6.41
CA TYR A 31 -6.28 -22.23 5.07
C TYR A 31 -6.45 -20.73 4.81
N ILE A 32 -5.80 -20.27 3.74
CA ILE A 32 -6.00 -18.96 3.15
C ILE A 32 -7.36 -18.98 2.44
N PRO A 33 -8.24 -17.98 2.64
CA PRO A 33 -9.54 -17.96 2.00
C PRO A 33 -9.46 -18.06 0.48
N LEU A 34 -10.36 -18.84 -0.08
CA LEU A 34 -10.71 -18.89 -1.50
C LEU A 34 -12.17 -18.45 -1.62
N VAL A 35 -12.42 -17.38 -2.34
CA VAL A 35 -13.74 -16.74 -2.43
C VAL A 35 -14.20 -16.71 -3.87
N GLU A 36 -15.34 -17.32 -4.14
CA GLU A 36 -16.00 -17.25 -5.44
C GLU A 36 -16.57 -15.84 -5.65
N LEU A 37 -16.39 -15.30 -6.86
CA LEU A 37 -16.90 -13.99 -7.21
C LEU A 37 -18.39 -14.04 -7.61
N PRO A 38 -19.18 -13.03 -7.18
CA PRO A 38 -20.58 -12.92 -7.55
C PRO A 38 -20.75 -12.57 -9.04
N SER A 39 -21.99 -12.69 -9.56
CA SER A 39 -22.32 -12.42 -10.96
C SER A 39 -21.92 -11.02 -11.43
N GLU A 40 -21.92 -10.02 -10.53
CA GLU A 40 -21.49 -8.64 -10.82
C GLU A 40 -19.99 -8.55 -11.19
N LEU A 41 -19.19 -9.52 -10.75
CA LEU A 41 -17.76 -9.65 -11.03
C LEU A 41 -17.44 -10.89 -11.88
N ASN A 42 -18.42 -11.69 -12.27
CA ASN A 42 -18.21 -12.90 -13.08
C ASN A 42 -19.18 -12.94 -14.28
N PRO A 43 -18.80 -12.36 -15.42
CA PRO A 43 -19.68 -12.29 -16.60
C PRO A 43 -19.93 -13.66 -17.25
N PHE A 44 -19.22 -14.71 -16.86
CA PHE A 44 -19.30 -16.05 -17.45
C PHE A 44 -20.16 -17.02 -16.64
N LEU A 45 -20.61 -16.63 -15.45
CA LEU A 45 -21.34 -17.53 -14.53
C LEU A 45 -22.66 -17.96 -15.16
N GLU A 46 -23.53 -17.01 -15.52
CA GLU A 46 -24.86 -17.33 -16.01
C GLU A 46 -24.84 -17.87 -17.47
N SER A 47 -23.92 -17.38 -18.29
CA SER A 47 -23.87 -17.71 -19.71
C SER A 47 -23.15 -19.02 -20.05
N HIS A 48 -22.14 -19.38 -19.25
CA HIS A 48 -21.24 -20.51 -19.54
C HIS A 48 -21.05 -21.46 -18.37
N ASP A 49 -21.63 -21.17 -17.20
CA ASP A 49 -21.45 -21.97 -15.98
C ASP A 49 -19.96 -22.11 -15.61
N ILE A 50 -19.21 -20.98 -15.72
CA ILE A 50 -17.78 -20.90 -15.34
C ILE A 50 -17.68 -20.08 -14.08
N HIS A 51 -17.03 -20.63 -13.06
CA HIS A 51 -16.85 -19.99 -11.76
C HIS A 51 -15.50 -19.29 -11.68
N ILE A 52 -15.45 -18.05 -11.16
CA ILE A 52 -14.18 -17.33 -10.93
C ILE A 52 -13.97 -17.22 -9.43
N SER A 53 -12.80 -17.62 -8.93
CA SER A 53 -12.48 -17.62 -7.51
C SER A 53 -11.16 -16.92 -7.19
N ALA A 54 -11.19 -16.05 -6.18
CA ALA A 54 -10.07 -15.27 -5.70
C ALA A 54 -9.36 -15.96 -4.54
N LYS A 55 -8.07 -16.31 -4.67
CA LYS A 55 -7.22 -16.78 -3.57
C LYS A 55 -6.63 -15.59 -2.83
N LEU A 56 -7.17 -15.28 -1.64
CA LEU A 56 -6.92 -14.05 -0.90
C LEU A 56 -5.62 -14.07 -0.09
N MET A 57 -4.47 -13.99 -0.75
CA MET A 57 -3.14 -13.99 -0.11
C MET A 57 -2.88 -12.73 0.75
N ASN A 58 -3.68 -11.67 0.58
CA ASN A 58 -3.69 -10.49 1.43
C ASN A 58 -4.18 -10.76 2.86
N THR A 59 -4.76 -11.92 3.15
CA THR A 59 -5.17 -12.35 4.50
C THR A 59 -4.07 -13.03 5.30
N LEU A 60 -2.91 -13.29 4.68
CA LEU A 60 -1.73 -13.77 5.41
C LEU A 60 -1.31 -12.79 6.52
N PRO A 61 -0.65 -13.23 7.59
CA PRO A 61 -0.30 -12.39 8.73
C PRO A 61 0.41 -11.06 8.40
N LEU A 62 1.21 -11.02 7.34
CA LEU A 62 1.88 -9.80 6.87
C LEU A 62 1.12 -9.09 5.73
N GLY A 63 -0.12 -9.47 5.46
CA GLY A 63 -1.00 -8.81 4.51
C GLY A 63 -0.60 -8.98 3.04
N ASN A 64 0.26 -9.93 2.70
CA ASN A 64 0.71 -10.10 1.31
C ASN A 64 1.27 -11.50 1.00
N VAL A 65 1.19 -11.87 -0.29
CA VAL A 65 1.66 -13.16 -0.83
C VAL A 65 3.15 -13.44 -0.57
N LYS A 66 3.97 -12.39 -0.46
CA LYS A 66 5.41 -12.53 -0.26
C LYS A 66 5.78 -12.95 1.16
N SER A 67 4.81 -12.99 2.10
CA SER A 67 5.01 -13.60 3.42
C SER A 67 5.49 -15.05 3.31
N LEU A 68 4.95 -15.83 2.36
CA LEU A 68 5.35 -17.22 2.17
C LEU A 68 6.80 -17.32 1.69
N PRO A 69 7.16 -16.81 0.49
CA PRO A 69 8.53 -16.95 0.01
C PRO A 69 9.57 -16.22 0.88
N ALA A 70 9.24 -15.07 1.51
CA ALA A 70 10.18 -14.40 2.40
C ALA A 70 10.61 -15.27 3.58
N TYR A 71 9.66 -16.00 4.19
CA TYR A 71 9.96 -16.92 5.28
C TYR A 71 10.86 -18.08 4.80
N TYR A 72 10.52 -18.70 3.67
CA TYR A 72 11.29 -19.81 3.09
C TYR A 72 12.70 -19.37 2.66
N LEU A 73 12.81 -18.22 2.00
CA LEU A 73 14.09 -17.63 1.57
C LEU A 73 15.01 -17.35 2.75
N LEU A 74 14.48 -16.74 3.83
CA LEU A 74 15.29 -16.47 5.03
C LEU A 74 15.75 -17.72 5.75
N ASN A 75 14.99 -18.82 5.66
CA ASN A 75 15.37 -20.10 6.25
C ASN A 75 16.25 -20.97 5.32
N SER A 76 16.30 -20.67 4.02
CA SER A 76 17.14 -21.40 3.05
C SER A 76 18.60 -20.95 3.04
N VAL A 77 18.89 -19.78 3.60
CA VAL A 77 20.22 -19.21 3.71
C VAL A 77 20.62 -19.08 5.19
N ASP A 78 21.92 -19.05 5.47
CA ASP A 78 22.39 -18.77 6.83
C ASP A 78 22.23 -17.26 7.15
N ALA A 79 20.99 -16.86 7.43
CA ALA A 79 20.61 -15.47 7.69
C ALA A 79 20.74 -15.07 9.18
N ILE A 80 20.81 -16.05 10.10
CA ILE A 80 20.89 -15.78 11.54
C ILE A 80 22.13 -14.95 11.85
N SER A 81 21.97 -13.90 12.65
CA SER A 81 23.00 -12.94 13.03
C SER A 81 23.68 -12.20 11.88
N LYS A 82 23.18 -12.29 10.65
CA LYS A 82 23.66 -11.56 9.46
C LYS A 82 22.77 -10.37 9.13
N ASN A 83 23.30 -9.51 8.27
CA ASN A 83 22.48 -8.49 7.58
C ASN A 83 21.96 -9.09 6.27
N VAL A 84 20.65 -9.12 6.12
CA VAL A 84 20.00 -9.53 4.88
C VAL A 84 20.00 -8.36 3.91
N VAL A 85 20.44 -8.58 2.67
CA VAL A 85 20.43 -7.58 1.60
C VAL A 85 19.64 -8.15 0.42
N GLU A 86 18.50 -7.55 0.06
CA GLU A 86 17.65 -8.07 -1.01
C GLU A 86 17.23 -6.97 -1.98
N SER A 87 17.16 -7.32 -3.27
CA SER A 87 16.60 -6.43 -4.29
C SER A 87 15.09 -6.56 -4.32
N SER A 88 14.40 -5.59 -3.73
CA SER A 88 12.94 -5.54 -3.76
C SER A 88 12.43 -4.14 -3.48
N SER A 89 11.33 -3.81 -4.12
CA SER A 89 10.64 -2.53 -3.94
C SER A 89 9.43 -2.57 -3.02
N GLY A 90 9.09 -3.72 -2.54
CA GLY A 90 7.82 -3.88 -1.87
C GLY A 90 7.77 -5.10 -0.97
N ASN A 91 6.75 -5.91 -1.20
CA ASN A 91 6.29 -6.94 -0.28
C ASN A 91 7.36 -7.96 0.16
N THR A 92 8.33 -8.33 -0.69
CA THR A 92 9.35 -9.33 -0.32
C THR A 92 10.25 -8.82 0.80
N VAL A 93 10.92 -7.68 0.57
CA VAL A 93 11.83 -7.12 1.59
C VAL A 93 11.07 -6.59 2.80
N PHE A 94 9.86 -6.09 2.61
CA PHE A 94 8.96 -5.72 3.72
C PHE A 94 8.67 -6.93 4.62
N SER A 95 8.29 -8.07 4.03
CA SER A 95 8.05 -9.29 4.78
C SER A 95 9.32 -9.82 5.45
N MET A 96 10.48 -9.77 4.77
CA MET A 96 11.76 -10.13 5.37
C MET A 96 12.10 -9.28 6.59
N GLY A 97 11.88 -7.97 6.53
CA GLY A 97 12.12 -7.06 7.66
C GLY A 97 11.24 -7.37 8.88
N LEU A 98 9.98 -7.72 8.65
CA LEU A 98 9.05 -8.07 9.73
C LEU A 98 9.36 -9.44 10.34
N PHE A 99 9.87 -10.40 9.56
CA PHE A 99 10.35 -11.69 10.08
C PHE A 99 11.69 -11.57 10.83
N ALA A 100 12.51 -10.58 10.49
CA ALA A 100 13.91 -10.50 10.94
C ALA A 100 14.08 -10.68 12.45
N LYS A 101 13.32 -9.95 13.26
CA LYS A 101 13.39 -10.04 14.73
C LYS A 101 13.01 -11.43 15.26
N SER A 102 11.97 -12.04 14.72
CA SER A 102 11.49 -13.36 15.14
C SER A 102 12.43 -14.50 14.75
N LEU A 103 13.28 -14.29 13.73
CA LEU A 103 14.25 -15.25 13.22
C LEU A 103 15.69 -14.97 13.69
N GLY A 104 15.93 -13.94 14.53
CA GLY A 104 17.27 -13.60 15.01
C GLY A 104 18.19 -13.00 13.94
N ILE A 105 17.62 -12.37 12.91
CA ILE A 105 18.33 -11.67 11.84
C ILE A 105 18.71 -10.28 12.34
N LYS A 106 19.95 -9.85 12.05
CA LYS A 106 20.51 -8.60 12.58
C LYS A 106 19.84 -7.37 11.98
N SER A 107 19.74 -7.29 10.67
CA SER A 107 19.09 -6.20 9.94
C SER A 107 18.65 -6.64 8.56
N VAL A 108 17.78 -5.84 7.93
CA VAL A 108 17.36 -6.04 6.53
C VAL A 108 17.58 -4.74 5.76
N LYS A 109 18.20 -4.85 4.60
CA LYS A 109 18.47 -3.76 3.67
C LYS A 109 17.81 -4.04 2.32
N ALA A 110 16.96 -3.13 1.89
CA ALA A 110 16.39 -3.11 0.55
C ALA A 110 17.32 -2.39 -0.43
N VAL A 111 17.69 -3.03 -1.53
CA VAL A 111 18.34 -2.37 -2.66
C VAL A 111 17.29 -2.15 -3.75
N LYS A 112 17.11 -0.91 -4.16
CA LYS A 112 15.99 -0.53 -5.02
C LYS A 112 16.32 0.60 -5.98
N SER A 113 15.62 0.61 -7.14
CA SER A 113 15.61 1.76 -8.06
C SER A 113 15.00 3.00 -7.40
N ASN A 114 15.56 4.17 -7.73
CA ASN A 114 15.07 5.49 -7.31
C ASN A 114 13.68 5.86 -7.85
N THR A 115 13.10 5.04 -8.74
CA THR A 115 11.74 5.19 -9.28
C THR A 115 10.63 4.70 -8.34
N VAL A 116 10.97 4.35 -7.08
CA VAL A 116 10.00 3.89 -6.07
C VAL A 116 9.03 5.00 -5.66
N THR A 117 7.75 4.64 -5.47
CA THR A 117 6.76 5.59 -4.95
C THR A 117 7.05 5.95 -3.49
N ARG A 118 6.66 7.17 -3.11
CA ARG A 118 6.88 7.70 -1.75
C ARG A 118 6.23 6.80 -0.68
N GLY A 119 5.00 6.32 -0.94
CA GLY A 119 4.28 5.46 0.00
C GLY A 119 5.02 4.15 0.31
N LYS A 120 5.55 3.48 -0.71
CA LYS A 120 6.35 2.25 -0.54
C LYS A 120 7.65 2.49 0.22
N LEU A 121 8.34 3.61 -0.07
CA LEU A 121 9.55 3.97 0.64
C LEU A 121 9.27 4.23 2.13
N GLN A 122 8.18 4.93 2.44
CA GLN A 122 7.77 5.18 3.81
C GLN A 122 7.37 3.90 4.54
N LEU A 123 6.71 2.95 3.87
CA LEU A 123 6.34 1.66 4.43
C LEU A 123 7.57 0.82 4.83
N LEU A 124 8.61 0.77 3.98
CA LEU A 124 9.87 0.10 4.31
C LEU A 124 10.55 0.73 5.54
N ARG A 125 10.60 2.06 5.59
CA ARG A 125 11.18 2.79 6.75
C ARG A 125 10.38 2.60 8.03
N LEU A 126 9.05 2.54 7.93
CA LEU A 126 8.16 2.21 9.06
C LEU A 126 8.47 0.82 9.64
N ALA A 127 8.76 -0.15 8.77
CA ALA A 127 9.17 -1.50 9.16
C ALA A 127 10.62 -1.59 9.71
N GLY A 128 11.35 -0.47 9.76
CA GLY A 128 12.75 -0.43 10.24
C GLY A 128 13.75 -1.03 9.26
N ILE A 129 13.43 -1.02 7.97
CA ILE A 129 14.27 -1.57 6.90
C ILE A 129 15.16 -0.46 6.34
N ASP A 130 16.47 -0.73 6.26
CA ASP A 130 17.41 0.15 5.59
C ASP A 130 17.17 0.15 4.08
N VAL A 131 17.22 1.31 3.44
CA VAL A 131 16.99 1.43 1.99
C VAL A 131 18.22 2.03 1.31
N LEU A 132 18.74 1.32 0.32
CA LEU A 132 19.73 1.80 -0.63
C LEU A 132 19.05 2.04 -1.97
N LEU A 133 18.99 3.31 -2.40
CA LEU A 133 18.48 3.68 -3.71
C LEU A 133 19.62 3.64 -4.73
N VAL A 134 19.34 3.05 -5.88
CA VAL A 134 20.25 2.97 -7.03
C VAL A 134 19.57 3.50 -8.28
N ASP A 135 20.32 4.03 -9.20
CA ASP A 135 19.78 4.44 -10.51
C ASP A 135 19.45 3.20 -11.34
N GLY A 136 18.29 3.20 -11.98
CA GLY A 136 17.89 2.08 -12.83
C GLY A 136 16.38 1.94 -12.99
N PRO A 137 15.94 0.99 -13.85
CA PRO A 137 14.54 0.75 -14.11
C PRO A 137 13.81 0.10 -12.93
N ILE A 138 12.48 0.13 -12.94
CA ILE A 138 11.61 -0.52 -11.94
C ILE A 138 11.83 -2.04 -11.93
N CYS A 139 11.98 -2.65 -13.12
CA CYS A 139 12.28 -4.07 -13.30
C CYS A 139 13.75 -4.20 -13.70
N PRO A 140 14.66 -4.44 -12.75
CA PRO A 140 16.08 -4.52 -13.04
C PRO A 140 16.41 -5.82 -13.78
N ASP A 141 17.37 -5.73 -14.70
CA ASP A 141 18.00 -6.88 -15.32
C ASP A 141 18.97 -7.55 -14.32
N ALA A 142 18.82 -8.84 -14.12
CA ALA A 142 19.67 -9.60 -13.20
C ALA A 142 21.13 -9.73 -13.68
N HIS A 143 21.41 -9.53 -14.98
CA HIS A 143 22.72 -9.63 -15.60
C HIS A 143 23.45 -8.26 -15.72
N ASP A 144 22.72 -7.14 -15.59
CA ASP A 144 23.35 -5.81 -15.51
C ASP A 144 24.07 -5.65 -14.16
N PRO A 145 25.39 -5.47 -14.12
CA PRO A 145 26.16 -5.33 -12.89
C PRO A 145 25.76 -4.11 -12.05
N ASN A 146 25.12 -3.12 -12.64
CA ASN A 146 24.64 -1.90 -11.97
C ASN A 146 23.18 -2.02 -11.52
N SER A 147 22.50 -3.10 -11.85
CA SER A 147 21.12 -3.33 -11.43
C SER A 147 21.02 -3.53 -9.93
N SER A 148 19.84 -3.20 -9.36
CA SER A 148 19.58 -3.44 -7.93
C SER A 148 19.73 -4.92 -7.54
N ILE A 149 19.47 -5.87 -8.46
CA ILE A 149 19.65 -7.30 -8.22
C ILE A 149 21.13 -7.63 -8.07
N SER A 150 21.96 -7.22 -9.04
CA SER A 150 23.39 -7.48 -9.01
C SER A 150 24.10 -6.78 -7.84
N ILE A 151 23.67 -5.56 -7.50
CA ILE A 151 24.17 -4.84 -6.34
C ILE A 151 23.79 -5.57 -5.03
N ALA A 152 22.53 -6.05 -4.90
CA ALA A 152 22.11 -6.79 -3.71
C ALA A 152 22.90 -8.11 -3.56
N ARG A 153 23.13 -8.85 -4.65
CA ARG A 153 23.97 -10.07 -4.66
C ARG A 153 25.41 -9.76 -4.23
N ARG A 154 26.02 -8.70 -4.78
CA ARG A 154 27.38 -8.27 -4.41
C ARG A 154 27.49 -7.92 -2.94
N LEU A 155 26.59 -7.07 -2.44
CA LEU A 155 26.56 -6.69 -1.03
C LEU A 155 26.26 -7.87 -0.11
N GLY A 156 25.42 -8.83 -0.55
CA GLY A 156 25.12 -10.05 0.17
C GLY A 156 26.31 -11.01 0.30
N ASN A 157 27.29 -10.91 -0.60
CA ASN A 157 28.52 -11.71 -0.54
C ASN A 157 29.60 -11.12 0.37
N GLU A 158 29.41 -9.90 0.89
CA GLU A 158 30.34 -9.31 1.85
C GLU A 158 30.24 -9.99 3.23
N SER A 159 31.33 -10.01 3.98
CA SER A 159 31.39 -10.61 5.32
C SER A 159 30.31 -10.05 6.24
N GLY A 160 29.56 -10.92 6.91
CA GLY A 160 28.46 -10.56 7.79
C GLY A 160 27.14 -10.25 7.10
N ASN A 161 27.07 -10.36 5.79
CA ASN A 161 25.86 -10.18 4.99
C ASN A 161 25.40 -11.51 4.36
N CYS A 162 24.14 -11.54 3.88
CA CYS A 162 23.63 -12.59 2.98
C CYS A 162 22.55 -12.00 2.04
N ASN A 163 22.45 -12.58 0.84
CA ASN A 163 21.39 -12.28 -0.13
C ASN A 163 20.53 -13.53 -0.29
N PRO A 164 19.24 -13.51 0.09
CA PRO A 164 18.34 -14.65 -0.08
C PRO A 164 17.98 -14.99 -1.52
N GLY A 165 18.00 -14.00 -2.44
CA GLY A 165 17.90 -14.24 -3.87
C GLY A 165 16.51 -14.63 -4.36
N GLN A 166 15.50 -13.74 -4.26
CA GLN A 166 14.13 -14.05 -4.64
C GLN A 166 13.93 -14.43 -6.12
N TYR A 167 14.89 -14.16 -6.99
CA TYR A 167 14.79 -14.36 -8.45
C TYR A 167 15.34 -15.70 -8.93
N ASP A 168 16.18 -16.35 -8.13
CA ASP A 168 16.94 -17.56 -8.50
C ASP A 168 16.94 -18.65 -7.41
N ASN A 169 16.59 -18.32 -6.17
CA ASN A 169 16.50 -19.28 -5.08
C ASN A 169 15.17 -20.05 -5.09
N PHE A 170 15.23 -21.36 -5.27
CA PHE A 170 14.08 -22.26 -5.32
C PHE A 170 13.23 -22.29 -4.05
N ALA A 171 13.70 -21.76 -2.93
CA ALA A 171 12.88 -21.56 -1.74
C ALA A 171 11.66 -20.64 -2.00
N ASN A 172 11.74 -19.76 -3.02
CA ASN A 172 10.61 -18.94 -3.44
C ASN A 172 9.45 -19.78 -4.01
N PRO A 173 9.59 -20.53 -5.13
CA PRO A 173 8.50 -21.39 -5.60
C PRO A 173 8.18 -22.53 -4.63
N GLN A 174 9.12 -23.03 -3.86
CA GLN A 174 8.87 -24.08 -2.86
C GLN A 174 7.83 -23.67 -1.83
N ALA A 175 7.84 -22.43 -1.38
CA ALA A 175 6.84 -21.91 -0.44
C ALA A 175 5.40 -22.05 -0.96
N HIS A 176 5.20 -21.84 -2.25
CA HIS A 176 3.89 -21.97 -2.89
C HIS A 176 3.53 -23.42 -3.22
N ARG A 177 4.53 -24.24 -3.49
CA ARG A 177 4.36 -25.68 -3.68
C ARG A 177 3.90 -26.37 -2.40
N ASP A 178 4.42 -25.92 -1.24
CA ASP A 178 4.10 -26.52 0.05
C ASP A 178 2.80 -26.00 0.67
N VAL A 179 2.37 -24.78 0.30
CA VAL A 179 1.22 -24.12 0.94
C VAL A 179 0.11 -23.79 -0.05
N THR A 180 0.39 -22.98 -1.07
CA THR A 180 -0.67 -22.42 -1.93
C THR A 180 -1.31 -23.47 -2.82
N GLY A 181 -0.51 -24.30 -3.48
CA GLY A 181 -0.99 -25.38 -4.34
C GLY A 181 -1.85 -26.40 -3.59
N PRO A 182 -1.34 -27.02 -2.51
CA PRO A 182 -2.12 -27.95 -1.70
C PRO A 182 -3.45 -27.37 -1.19
N GLN A 183 -3.43 -26.16 -0.66
CA GLN A 183 -4.66 -25.51 -0.16
C GLN A 183 -5.71 -25.29 -1.26
N ILE A 184 -5.31 -24.87 -2.47
CA ILE A 184 -6.26 -24.71 -3.60
C ILE A 184 -6.84 -26.07 -3.98
N PHE A 185 -6.02 -27.15 -4.05
CA PHE A 185 -6.51 -28.48 -4.35
C PHE A 185 -7.44 -29.01 -3.28
N ASP A 186 -7.12 -28.85 -2.01
CA ASP A 186 -7.97 -29.27 -0.90
C ASP A 186 -9.33 -28.51 -0.85
N GLN A 187 -9.34 -27.27 -1.35
CA GLN A 187 -10.56 -26.42 -1.37
C GLN A 187 -11.48 -26.71 -2.56
N LEU A 188 -10.96 -27.13 -3.70
CA LEU A 188 -11.75 -27.31 -4.93
C LEU A 188 -11.69 -28.72 -5.52
N GLY A 189 -10.62 -29.47 -5.26
CA GLY A 189 -10.40 -30.79 -5.85
C GLY A 189 -10.45 -30.75 -7.38
N GLU A 190 -11.18 -31.70 -7.96
CA GLU A 190 -11.35 -31.81 -9.42
C GLU A 190 -12.22 -30.69 -10.03
N ASN A 191 -12.88 -29.84 -9.22
CA ASN A 191 -13.62 -28.70 -9.72
C ASN A 191 -12.70 -27.55 -10.16
N LEU A 192 -11.41 -27.60 -9.85
CA LEU A 192 -10.43 -26.67 -10.37
C LEU A 192 -10.18 -26.91 -11.86
N GLY A 193 -10.50 -25.95 -12.74
CA GLY A 193 -10.30 -26.02 -14.18
C GLY A 193 -9.09 -25.24 -14.67
N MET A 194 -8.79 -24.10 -14.02
CA MET A 194 -7.69 -23.22 -14.45
C MET A 194 -7.08 -22.47 -13.24
N PHE A 195 -5.77 -22.28 -13.28
CA PHE A 195 -5.05 -21.43 -12.35
C PHE A 195 -4.36 -20.29 -13.07
N VAL A 196 -4.54 -19.05 -12.59
CA VAL A 196 -3.99 -17.83 -13.19
C VAL A 196 -3.19 -17.02 -12.18
N ALA A 197 -2.02 -16.56 -12.59
CA ALA A 197 -1.20 -15.68 -11.76
C ALA A 197 -0.52 -14.56 -12.56
N GLY A 198 -0.43 -13.38 -11.95
CA GLY A 198 0.43 -12.29 -12.43
C GLY A 198 1.91 -12.64 -12.27
N LEU A 199 2.71 -12.38 -13.30
CA LEU A 199 4.11 -12.80 -13.37
C LEU A 199 5.06 -11.70 -12.89
N GLY A 200 5.65 -11.88 -11.70
CA GLY A 200 6.75 -11.08 -11.16
C GLY A 200 8.04 -11.88 -11.12
N THR A 201 8.38 -12.50 -9.98
CA THR A 201 9.48 -13.49 -9.89
C THR A 201 9.10 -14.84 -10.47
N THR A 202 7.87 -15.04 -10.86
CA THR A 202 7.23 -16.29 -11.29
C THR A 202 7.09 -17.38 -10.22
N GLY A 203 7.68 -17.21 -9.04
CA GLY A 203 7.66 -18.21 -7.97
C GLY A 203 6.26 -18.69 -7.58
N THR A 204 5.27 -17.76 -7.52
CA THR A 204 3.87 -18.13 -7.23
C THR A 204 3.29 -19.06 -8.29
N LEU A 205 3.50 -18.76 -9.59
CA LEU A 205 3.04 -19.58 -10.68
C LEU A 205 3.72 -20.97 -10.63
N VAL A 206 5.06 -20.97 -10.60
CA VAL A 206 5.86 -22.20 -10.67
C VAL A 206 5.57 -23.13 -9.49
N GLY A 207 5.53 -22.61 -8.28
CA GLY A 207 5.26 -23.42 -7.10
C GLY A 207 3.84 -23.96 -7.05
N THR A 208 2.85 -23.09 -7.25
CA THR A 208 1.43 -23.47 -7.17
C THR A 208 1.03 -24.40 -8.31
N ALA A 209 1.27 -23.98 -9.56
CA ALA A 209 0.89 -24.79 -10.72
C ALA A 209 1.74 -26.07 -10.84
N GLY A 210 3.01 -26.03 -10.41
CA GLY A 210 3.84 -27.23 -10.36
C GLY A 210 3.24 -28.32 -9.49
N TYR A 211 2.74 -27.98 -8.28
CA TYR A 211 2.01 -28.94 -7.44
C TYR A 211 0.68 -29.34 -8.07
N LEU A 212 -0.12 -28.37 -8.51
CA LEU A 212 -1.45 -28.64 -9.03
C LEU A 212 -1.45 -29.54 -10.27
N LYS A 213 -0.49 -29.39 -11.17
CA LYS A 213 -0.35 -30.26 -12.36
C LYS A 213 0.08 -31.70 -12.04
N GLU A 214 0.72 -31.94 -10.91
CA GLU A 214 1.02 -33.30 -10.45
C GLU A 214 -0.24 -34.05 -10.02
N VAL A 215 -1.20 -33.34 -9.40
CA VAL A 215 -2.46 -33.93 -8.92
C VAL A 215 -3.60 -33.79 -9.93
N LEU A 216 -3.54 -32.81 -10.82
CA LEU A 216 -4.49 -32.53 -11.90
C LEU A 216 -3.72 -32.27 -13.20
N PRO A 217 -3.29 -33.32 -13.94
CA PRO A 217 -2.46 -33.19 -15.14
C PRO A 217 -3.08 -32.33 -16.25
N GLU A 218 -4.42 -32.33 -16.35
CA GLU A 218 -5.19 -31.57 -17.35
C GLU A 218 -5.45 -30.11 -16.94
N LEU A 219 -4.93 -29.67 -15.79
CA LEU A 219 -5.13 -28.31 -15.32
C LEU A 219 -4.62 -27.28 -16.32
N ARG A 220 -5.46 -26.30 -16.66
CA ARG A 220 -5.03 -25.15 -17.45
C ARG A 220 -4.30 -24.13 -16.58
N VAL A 221 -3.25 -23.54 -17.10
CA VAL A 221 -2.39 -22.61 -16.38
C VAL A 221 -2.12 -21.37 -17.23
N GLY A 222 -2.52 -20.22 -16.71
CA GLY A 222 -2.36 -18.92 -17.36
C GLY A 222 -1.39 -18.00 -16.63
N GLY A 223 -0.60 -17.26 -17.41
CA GLY A 223 0.31 -16.22 -16.95
C GLY A 223 -0.12 -14.84 -17.43
N VAL A 224 -0.17 -13.86 -16.54
CA VAL A 224 -0.51 -12.48 -16.88
C VAL A 224 0.72 -11.60 -16.79
N VAL A 225 1.00 -10.82 -17.85
CA VAL A 225 2.15 -9.93 -17.97
C VAL A 225 1.70 -8.48 -18.16
N ARG A 226 2.53 -7.55 -17.75
CA ARG A 226 2.27 -6.13 -17.85
C ARG A 226 2.59 -5.61 -19.27
N VAL A 227 1.72 -4.72 -19.77
CA VAL A 227 2.03 -3.94 -21.00
C VAL A 227 3.27 -3.07 -20.75
N PRO A 228 4.20 -2.96 -21.71
CA PRO A 228 5.35 -2.05 -21.59
C PRO A 228 4.93 -0.61 -21.24
N ASN A 229 5.77 0.09 -20.46
CA ASN A 229 5.55 1.47 -19.99
C ASN A 229 4.37 1.69 -19.03
N ASN A 230 3.75 0.64 -18.55
CA ASN A 230 2.71 0.67 -17.52
C ASN A 230 3.27 0.39 -16.12
N GLN A 231 2.56 0.78 -15.07
CA GLN A 231 2.99 0.64 -13.67
C GLN A 231 2.01 -0.22 -12.86
N VAL A 232 2.09 -1.54 -13.01
CA VAL A 232 1.37 -2.46 -12.11
C VAL A 232 2.35 -3.04 -11.10
N PRO A 233 2.09 -2.91 -9.77
CA PRO A 233 3.03 -3.35 -8.75
C PRO A 233 3.34 -4.83 -8.78
N GLY A 234 4.62 -5.18 -8.70
CA GLY A 234 5.09 -6.55 -8.50
C GLY A 234 5.05 -7.48 -9.71
N VAL A 235 4.61 -7.00 -10.87
CA VAL A 235 4.54 -7.78 -12.12
C VAL A 235 5.48 -7.23 -13.20
N ARG A 236 5.84 -8.06 -14.17
CA ARG A 236 6.83 -7.79 -15.21
C ARG A 236 6.18 -7.81 -16.61
N THR A 237 6.86 -7.21 -17.59
CA THR A 237 6.55 -7.42 -19.00
C THR A 237 7.08 -8.78 -19.45
N SER A 238 6.63 -9.27 -20.60
CA SER A 238 7.13 -10.53 -21.19
C SER A 238 8.65 -10.47 -21.47
N ASN A 239 9.18 -9.29 -21.79
CA ASN A 239 10.61 -9.09 -22.00
C ASN A 239 11.41 -9.19 -20.70
N ASP A 240 10.91 -8.59 -19.62
CA ASP A 240 11.57 -8.60 -18.30
C ASP A 240 11.60 -10.01 -17.67
N LEU A 241 10.73 -10.93 -18.13
CA LEU A 241 10.68 -12.31 -17.66
C LEU A 241 11.76 -13.22 -18.27
N ARG A 242 12.48 -12.77 -19.30
CA ARG A 242 13.57 -13.55 -19.92
C ARG A 242 14.71 -13.79 -18.95
N GLU A 243 14.85 -12.92 -17.97
CA GLU A 243 15.91 -12.90 -16.95
C GLU A 243 15.56 -13.68 -15.68
N ILE A 244 14.43 -14.42 -15.67
CA ILE A 244 14.01 -15.21 -14.51
C ILE A 244 14.41 -16.67 -14.71
N ASP A 245 15.16 -17.19 -13.73
CA ASP A 245 15.76 -18.53 -13.81
C ASP A 245 14.77 -19.68 -13.54
N PHE A 246 13.60 -19.41 -13.00
CA PHE A 246 12.59 -20.46 -12.78
C PHE A 246 11.95 -20.89 -14.08
N ASN A 247 11.76 -22.19 -14.27
CA ASN A 247 11.16 -22.79 -15.47
C ASN A 247 9.64 -22.55 -15.53
N TRP A 248 9.23 -21.31 -15.70
CA TRP A 248 7.82 -20.91 -15.71
C TRP A 248 7.13 -21.16 -17.05
N LYS A 249 7.86 -21.18 -18.18
CA LYS A 249 7.29 -21.32 -19.53
C LYS A 249 6.69 -22.70 -19.76
N ASP A 250 7.35 -23.75 -19.29
CA ASP A 250 6.91 -25.13 -19.50
C ASP A 250 5.67 -25.49 -18.66
N ILE A 251 5.33 -24.65 -17.68
CA ILE A 251 4.14 -24.85 -16.84
C ILE A 251 2.89 -24.25 -17.48
N LEU A 252 3.04 -23.23 -18.34
CA LEU A 252 1.91 -22.56 -19.00
C LEU A 252 1.25 -23.52 -20.00
N THR A 253 -0.08 -23.45 -20.05
CA THR A 253 -0.90 -24.10 -21.08
C THR A 253 -1.59 -23.07 -21.97
N GLU A 254 -1.69 -21.82 -21.49
CA GLU A 254 -2.28 -20.69 -22.20
C GLU A 254 -1.20 -19.71 -22.65
N ASP A 255 -1.48 -18.98 -23.72
CA ASP A 255 -0.66 -17.86 -24.12
C ASP A 255 -0.65 -16.78 -23.04
N LEU A 256 0.46 -16.04 -22.95
CA LEU A 256 0.55 -14.90 -22.06
C LEU A 256 -0.46 -13.82 -22.43
N VAL A 257 -1.23 -13.35 -21.47
CA VAL A 257 -2.12 -12.21 -21.63
C VAL A 257 -1.44 -10.96 -21.04
N ALA A 258 -1.43 -9.88 -21.82
CA ALA A 258 -0.91 -8.58 -21.40
C ALA A 258 -2.05 -7.67 -20.97
N ILE A 259 -1.98 -7.16 -19.74
CA ILE A 259 -2.96 -6.24 -19.15
C ILE A 259 -2.29 -4.90 -18.87
N ASP A 260 -2.99 -3.80 -19.12
CA ASP A 260 -2.51 -2.46 -18.82
C ASP A 260 -2.85 -2.03 -17.37
N GLU A 261 -2.30 -0.89 -16.96
CA GLU A 261 -2.48 -0.40 -15.60
C GLU A 261 -3.91 0.08 -15.33
N VAL A 262 -4.59 0.68 -16.31
CA VAL A 262 -5.94 1.20 -16.12
C VAL A 262 -6.92 0.06 -15.87
N ASP A 263 -6.84 -1.01 -16.66
CA ASP A 263 -7.67 -2.20 -16.48
C ASP A 263 -7.37 -2.90 -15.16
N ALA A 264 -6.10 -2.97 -14.76
CA ALA A 264 -5.69 -3.56 -13.48
C ALA A 264 -6.27 -2.79 -12.29
N TYR A 265 -6.15 -1.46 -12.28
CA TYR A 265 -6.65 -0.64 -11.19
C TYR A 265 -8.17 -0.56 -11.17
N LYS A 266 -8.83 -0.48 -12.34
CA LYS A 266 -10.29 -0.48 -12.45
C LYS A 266 -10.88 -1.78 -11.94
N SER A 267 -10.39 -2.93 -12.42
CA SER A 267 -10.85 -4.25 -11.98
C SER A 267 -10.65 -4.47 -10.47
N SER A 268 -9.55 -3.96 -9.94
CA SER A 268 -9.32 -3.99 -8.49
C SER A 268 -10.30 -3.08 -7.74
N LEU A 269 -10.59 -1.89 -8.25
CA LEU A 269 -11.57 -0.96 -7.67
C LEU A 269 -12.98 -1.57 -7.65
N ASP A 270 -13.38 -2.27 -8.71
CA ASP A 270 -14.66 -2.96 -8.78
C ASP A 270 -14.76 -4.06 -7.70
N MET A 271 -13.71 -4.84 -7.50
CA MET A 271 -13.63 -5.82 -6.38
C MET A 271 -13.67 -5.15 -5.01
N ILE A 272 -12.98 -4.02 -4.81
CA ILE A 272 -12.99 -3.25 -3.56
C ILE A 272 -14.42 -2.79 -3.25
N ARG A 273 -15.16 -2.31 -4.24
CA ARG A 273 -16.56 -1.86 -4.08
C ARG A 273 -17.53 -2.99 -3.76
N GLN A 274 -17.17 -4.23 -4.08
CA GLN A 274 -17.88 -5.45 -3.68
C GLN A 274 -17.38 -6.04 -2.35
N GLY A 275 -16.45 -5.36 -1.65
CA GLY A 275 -15.98 -5.74 -0.31
C GLY A 275 -14.68 -6.53 -0.26
N LEU A 276 -14.01 -6.78 -1.39
CA LEU A 276 -12.70 -7.43 -1.45
C LEU A 276 -11.58 -6.39 -1.45
N LEU A 277 -10.96 -6.14 -0.30
CA LEU A 277 -9.90 -5.13 -0.15
C LEU A 277 -8.57 -5.60 -0.76
N VAL A 278 -8.52 -5.71 -2.07
CA VAL A 278 -7.39 -6.25 -2.84
C VAL A 278 -6.65 -5.17 -3.63
N GLY A 279 -5.35 -5.34 -3.85
CA GLY A 279 -4.50 -4.39 -4.55
C GLY A 279 -4.59 -4.50 -6.09
N PRO A 280 -3.94 -3.57 -6.84
CA PRO A 280 -4.02 -3.51 -8.30
C PRO A 280 -3.52 -4.77 -8.99
N SER A 281 -2.53 -5.48 -8.43
CA SER A 281 -2.06 -6.75 -8.97
C SER A 281 -3.10 -7.88 -8.90
N SER A 282 -4.13 -7.75 -8.06
CA SER A 282 -5.29 -8.65 -8.02
C SER A 282 -6.23 -8.37 -9.19
N GLY A 283 -6.56 -7.08 -9.44
CA GLY A 283 -7.33 -6.69 -10.61
C GLY A 283 -6.65 -7.07 -11.92
N PHE A 284 -5.33 -6.94 -11.96
CA PHE A 284 -4.48 -7.39 -13.05
C PHE A 284 -4.62 -8.91 -13.33
N ALA A 285 -4.52 -9.73 -12.30
CA ALA A 285 -4.67 -11.18 -12.44
C ALA A 285 -6.10 -11.58 -12.82
N TYR A 286 -7.09 -10.90 -12.27
CA TYR A 286 -8.50 -11.09 -12.59
C TYR A 286 -8.82 -10.70 -14.04
N ALA A 287 -8.41 -9.52 -14.50
CA ALA A 287 -8.61 -9.09 -15.88
C ALA A 287 -7.96 -10.05 -16.87
N GLY A 288 -6.75 -10.52 -16.56
CA GLY A 288 -6.08 -11.55 -17.35
C GLY A 288 -6.83 -12.88 -17.38
N ALA A 289 -7.40 -13.31 -16.23
CA ALA A 289 -8.22 -14.50 -16.18
C ALA A 289 -9.48 -14.38 -17.04
N CYS A 290 -10.18 -13.24 -16.99
CA CYS A 290 -11.34 -12.97 -17.82
C CYS A 290 -10.98 -13.02 -19.32
N THR A 291 -9.89 -12.35 -19.72
CA THR A 291 -9.42 -12.40 -21.12
C THR A 291 -9.09 -13.81 -21.58
N MET A 292 -8.47 -14.63 -20.74
CA MET A 292 -8.18 -16.04 -21.06
C MET A 292 -9.46 -16.88 -21.22
N ILE A 293 -10.44 -16.70 -20.33
CA ILE A 293 -11.75 -17.36 -20.43
C ILE A 293 -12.44 -16.98 -21.75
N GLU A 294 -12.46 -15.69 -22.10
CA GLU A 294 -13.00 -15.21 -23.38
C GLU A 294 -12.33 -15.85 -24.59
N ASN A 295 -10.99 -15.95 -24.58
CA ASN A 295 -10.23 -16.57 -25.64
C ASN A 295 -10.57 -18.07 -25.77
N ILE A 296 -10.74 -18.78 -24.65
CA ILE A 296 -11.13 -20.20 -24.61
C ILE A 296 -12.55 -20.37 -25.16
N ILE A 297 -13.50 -19.53 -24.79
CA ILE A 297 -14.87 -19.55 -25.28
C ILE A 297 -14.88 -19.26 -26.79
N ASN A 298 -14.22 -18.21 -27.25
CA ASN A 298 -14.18 -17.78 -28.66
C ASN A 298 -13.49 -18.81 -29.57
N SER A 299 -12.58 -19.64 -29.01
CA SER A 299 -11.99 -20.78 -29.74
C SER A 299 -12.88 -22.02 -29.81
N GLY A 300 -14.08 -21.96 -29.25
CA GLY A 300 -15.05 -23.09 -29.22
C GLY A 300 -14.76 -24.12 -28.14
N ASN A 301 -13.85 -23.81 -27.19
CA ASN A 301 -13.44 -24.73 -26.12
C ASN A 301 -14.05 -24.38 -24.75
N GLY A 302 -15.07 -23.50 -24.68
CA GLY A 302 -15.69 -23.04 -23.42
C GLY A 302 -16.22 -24.18 -22.54
N ASP A 303 -16.72 -25.25 -23.15
CA ASP A 303 -17.22 -26.41 -22.40
C ASP A 303 -16.16 -27.11 -21.51
N MET A 304 -14.88 -26.92 -21.78
CA MET A 304 -13.79 -27.45 -20.93
C MET A 304 -13.75 -26.82 -19.53
N LEU A 305 -14.29 -25.62 -19.37
CA LEU A 305 -14.36 -24.90 -18.11
C LEU A 305 -15.77 -24.91 -17.48
N ARG A 306 -16.77 -25.54 -18.14
CA ARG A 306 -18.13 -25.60 -17.62
C ARG A 306 -18.19 -26.32 -16.26
N GLY A 307 -18.84 -25.72 -15.28
CA GLY A 307 -18.92 -26.22 -13.90
C GLY A 307 -17.58 -26.21 -13.16
N LYS A 308 -16.56 -25.53 -13.69
CA LYS A 308 -15.21 -25.49 -13.10
C LYS A 308 -14.87 -24.10 -12.58
N HIS A 309 -13.94 -24.07 -11.63
CA HIS A 309 -13.39 -22.85 -11.08
C HIS A 309 -12.11 -22.41 -11.83
N VAL A 310 -12.06 -21.16 -12.20
CA VAL A 310 -10.85 -20.45 -12.61
C VAL A 310 -10.35 -19.66 -11.38
N VAL A 311 -9.21 -20.06 -10.85
CA VAL A 311 -8.63 -19.45 -9.64
C VAL A 311 -7.57 -18.44 -10.04
N PHE A 312 -7.69 -17.21 -9.54
CA PHE A 312 -6.63 -16.20 -9.62
C PHE A 312 -6.12 -15.80 -8.24
N VAL A 313 -4.89 -15.27 -8.18
CA VAL A 313 -4.23 -14.88 -6.94
C VAL A 313 -4.44 -13.41 -6.63
N CYS A 314 -4.85 -13.08 -5.40
CA CYS A 314 -4.90 -11.73 -4.85
C CYS A 314 -3.68 -11.49 -3.96
N PRO A 315 -2.60 -10.86 -4.47
CA PRO A 315 -1.31 -10.84 -3.80
C PRO A 315 -1.24 -9.99 -2.54
N ASP A 316 -1.93 -8.86 -2.49
CA ASP A 316 -1.90 -7.91 -1.37
C ASP A 316 -3.18 -7.04 -1.32
N SER A 317 -3.21 -6.10 -0.37
CA SER A 317 -4.34 -5.19 -0.18
C SER A 317 -4.19 -3.89 -0.97
N CYS A 318 -5.28 -3.12 -1.09
CA CYS A 318 -5.32 -1.80 -1.74
C CYS A 318 -4.60 -0.69 -0.96
N PHE A 319 -4.41 -0.85 0.36
CA PHE A 319 -3.94 0.23 1.23
C PHE A 319 -2.59 0.86 0.86
N PRO A 320 -1.58 0.12 0.39
CA PRO A 320 -0.32 0.72 -0.03
C PRO A 320 -0.39 1.54 -1.33
N TYR A 321 -1.52 1.51 -2.04
CA TYR A 321 -1.69 2.03 -3.39
C TYR A 321 -2.78 3.10 -3.52
N VAL A 322 -3.28 3.64 -2.40
CA VAL A 322 -4.41 4.59 -2.42
C VAL A 322 -4.12 5.81 -3.30
N GLU A 323 -2.93 6.40 -3.21
CA GLU A 323 -2.53 7.54 -4.04
C GLU A 323 -2.53 7.17 -5.54
N GLU A 324 -1.98 6.00 -5.88
CA GLU A 324 -1.88 5.51 -7.25
C GLU A 324 -3.25 5.25 -7.90
N TYR A 325 -4.28 4.84 -7.12
CA TYR A 325 -5.64 4.70 -7.67
C TYR A 325 -6.18 6.03 -8.22
N PHE A 326 -5.98 7.12 -7.48
CA PHE A 326 -6.42 8.45 -7.91
C PHE A 326 -5.56 8.99 -9.06
N GLU A 327 -4.26 8.72 -9.08
CA GLU A 327 -3.36 9.12 -10.15
C GLU A 327 -3.69 8.44 -11.48
N ILE A 328 -4.01 7.15 -11.46
CA ILE A 328 -4.22 6.34 -12.67
C ILE A 328 -5.66 6.42 -13.18
N LEU A 329 -6.65 6.35 -12.29
CA LEU A 329 -8.06 6.34 -12.68
C LEU A 329 -8.67 7.74 -12.78
N GLY A 330 -8.04 8.75 -12.15
CA GLY A 330 -8.54 10.13 -12.07
C GLY A 330 -9.71 10.31 -11.10
N GLU A 331 -9.86 11.53 -10.59
CA GLU A 331 -10.88 11.91 -9.60
C GLU A 331 -12.32 11.55 -10.01
N SER A 332 -12.64 11.62 -11.30
CA SER A 332 -13.98 11.31 -11.82
C SER A 332 -14.41 9.86 -11.62
N SER A 333 -13.50 8.96 -11.30
CA SER A 333 -13.78 7.56 -10.99
C SER A 333 -14.26 7.33 -9.55
N PHE A 334 -14.23 8.38 -8.73
CA PHE A 334 -14.55 8.32 -7.30
C PHE A 334 -15.73 9.23 -6.95
N PRO A 335 -16.46 8.93 -5.86
CA PRO A 335 -17.54 9.81 -5.40
C PRO A 335 -17.04 11.23 -5.12
N GLU A 336 -17.85 12.22 -5.51
CA GLU A 336 -17.56 13.61 -5.19
C GLU A 336 -17.57 13.84 -3.67
N ILE A 337 -16.68 14.75 -3.22
CA ILE A 337 -16.67 15.18 -1.82
C ILE A 337 -17.59 16.39 -1.71
N ASP A 338 -18.69 16.27 -0.96
CA ASP A 338 -19.60 17.38 -0.68
C ASP A 338 -18.86 18.52 0.06
N ASN A 339 -19.30 19.76 -0.21
CA ASN A 339 -18.73 20.98 0.40
C ASN A 339 -17.25 21.25 0.07
N GLN A 340 -16.80 20.90 -1.15
CA GLN A 340 -15.45 21.31 -1.62
C GLN A 340 -15.24 22.85 -1.63
N SER A 341 -16.30 23.64 -1.45
CA SER A 341 -16.20 25.10 -1.24
C SER A 341 -15.32 25.49 -0.04
N SER A 342 -15.05 24.57 0.87
CA SER A 342 -14.16 24.79 2.03
C SER A 342 -12.66 24.71 1.72
N GLY A 343 -12.26 24.73 0.44
CA GLY A 343 -10.86 24.73 -0.01
C GLY A 343 -10.28 23.31 -0.26
N PRO A 344 -9.14 23.23 -0.96
CA PRO A 344 -8.58 21.95 -1.37
C PRO A 344 -8.22 21.08 -0.16
N VAL A 345 -8.60 19.81 -0.21
CA VAL A 345 -8.17 18.80 0.75
C VAL A 345 -6.65 18.61 0.57
N PRO A 346 -5.79 18.69 1.62
CA PRO A 346 -4.36 18.50 1.44
C PRO A 346 -4.09 17.11 0.83
N GLY A 347 -3.34 17.09 -0.28
CA GLY A 347 -3.05 15.90 -1.05
C GLY A 347 -3.99 15.65 -2.23
N PHE A 348 -5.10 16.38 -2.35
CA PHE A 348 -5.98 16.36 -3.52
C PHE A 348 -5.76 17.62 -4.38
N GLU A 349 -4.57 17.76 -4.91
CA GLU A 349 -4.33 18.70 -6.01
C GLU A 349 -4.80 18.01 -7.30
N GLY A 350 -6.10 18.19 -7.63
CA GLY A 350 -6.58 17.85 -8.96
C GLY A 350 -5.69 18.54 -10.00
N ASN A 351 -5.27 17.79 -11.02
CA ASN A 351 -4.47 18.26 -12.17
C ASN A 351 -5.21 19.32 -13.01
N ASN A 352 -5.68 20.38 -12.39
CA ASN A 352 -6.07 21.59 -13.10
C ASN A 352 -4.84 22.45 -13.34
N SER A 353 -4.22 22.22 -14.48
CA SER A 353 -2.97 22.77 -14.96
C SER A 353 -2.91 24.31 -15.12
N ASN A 354 -3.88 25.06 -14.65
CA ASN A 354 -3.93 26.53 -14.81
C ASN A 354 -3.96 27.36 -13.51
N ASN A 355 -3.97 26.73 -12.32
CA ASN A 355 -3.84 27.47 -11.06
C ASN A 355 -2.78 26.81 -10.18
N LYS A 356 -1.51 27.20 -10.36
CA LYS A 356 -0.50 26.97 -9.30
C LYS A 356 -0.99 27.66 -8.05
N PRO A 357 -1.23 26.96 -6.90
CA PRO A 357 -1.58 27.62 -5.66
C PRO A 357 -0.49 28.63 -5.32
N ALA A 358 -0.88 29.85 -4.97
CA ALA A 358 0.06 30.86 -4.57
C ALA A 358 0.87 30.31 -3.39
N ARG A 359 2.20 30.22 -3.56
CA ARG A 359 3.10 29.73 -2.52
C ARG A 359 2.88 30.53 -1.23
N ILE A 360 2.54 29.85 -0.14
CA ILE A 360 2.40 30.44 1.18
C ILE A 360 3.67 30.09 1.95
N ASP A 361 4.32 31.11 2.49
CA ASP A 361 5.56 30.93 3.22
C ASP A 361 5.33 30.49 4.66
N ASP A 362 6.17 29.58 5.13
CA ASP A 362 6.20 29.16 6.52
C ASP A 362 7.01 30.15 7.39
N ILE A 363 6.55 30.36 8.61
CA ILE A 363 7.31 31.03 9.66
C ILE A 363 7.68 30.02 10.75
N SER A 364 8.93 29.97 11.17
CA SER A 364 9.34 29.06 12.26
C SER A 364 8.79 29.54 13.61
N PRO A 365 8.54 28.63 14.56
CA PRO A 365 8.11 28.98 15.92
C PRO A 365 9.06 29.99 16.61
N GLU A 366 10.38 29.86 16.40
CA GLU A 366 11.40 30.75 16.97
C GLU A 366 11.22 32.19 16.46
N LYS A 367 11.09 32.33 15.12
CA LYS A 367 10.93 33.64 14.48
C LYS A 367 9.65 34.34 14.91
N LEU A 368 8.56 33.61 15.05
CA LEU A 368 7.30 34.16 15.56
C LEU A 368 7.42 34.49 17.04
N TYR A 369 8.08 33.67 17.87
CA TYR A 369 8.30 33.91 19.28
C TYR A 369 9.12 35.17 19.55
N GLU A 370 10.15 35.40 18.75
CA GLU A 370 10.93 36.65 18.81
C GLU A 370 10.10 37.87 18.41
N ASP A 371 9.20 37.73 17.44
CA ASP A 371 8.36 38.83 16.99
C ASP A 371 7.32 39.26 18.03
N ILE A 372 6.63 38.33 18.66
CA ILE A 372 5.60 38.66 19.68
C ILE A 372 6.18 39.30 20.97
N LYS A 373 7.50 39.20 21.18
CA LYS A 373 8.19 39.87 22.29
C LYS A 373 8.49 41.36 22.03
N LYS A 374 8.37 41.81 20.78
CA LYS A 374 8.62 43.20 20.42
C LYS A 374 7.51 44.11 20.93
N THR A 375 7.84 45.37 21.16
CA THR A 375 6.86 46.40 21.53
C THR A 375 5.79 46.58 20.44
N ASN A 376 6.19 46.45 19.16
CA ASN A 376 5.32 46.50 18.01
C ASN A 376 5.55 45.21 17.16
N PRO A 377 4.82 44.14 17.43
CA PRO A 377 4.93 42.92 16.65
C PRO A 377 4.49 43.14 15.19
N LYS A 378 5.23 42.54 14.26
CA LYS A 378 4.92 42.64 12.83
C LYS A 378 3.71 41.77 12.45
N PHE A 379 3.58 40.61 13.11
CA PHE A 379 2.63 39.59 12.72
C PHE A 379 1.35 39.64 13.55
N LYS A 380 0.20 39.64 12.88
CA LYS A 380 -1.11 39.37 13.48
C LYS A 380 -1.36 37.85 13.44
N ILE A 381 -1.57 37.21 14.58
CA ILE A 381 -1.73 35.77 14.69
C ILE A 381 -3.20 35.40 14.65
N ILE A 382 -3.60 34.56 13.71
CA ILE A 382 -4.96 34.03 13.57
C ILE A 382 -4.95 32.54 13.89
N ASP A 383 -5.49 32.15 15.03
CA ASP A 383 -5.68 30.76 15.41
C ASP A 383 -6.98 30.23 14.80
N VAL A 384 -6.85 29.33 13.83
CA VAL A 384 -7.99 28.80 13.06
C VAL A 384 -8.58 27.53 13.65
N ARG A 385 -8.19 27.18 14.87
CA ARG A 385 -8.78 26.06 15.60
C ARG A 385 -10.17 26.41 16.12
N GLU A 386 -10.89 25.37 16.53
CA GLU A 386 -12.19 25.57 17.16
C GLU A 386 -12.06 26.30 18.52
N PRO A 387 -13.12 27.06 18.94
CA PRO A 387 -13.08 27.78 20.20
C PRO A 387 -12.65 26.96 21.41
N ARG A 388 -13.03 25.69 21.48
CA ARG A 388 -12.64 24.78 22.56
C ARG A 388 -11.14 24.49 22.55
N GLU A 389 -10.55 24.23 21.38
CA GLU A 389 -9.11 23.99 21.24
C GLU A 389 -8.28 25.24 21.58
N PHE A 390 -8.79 26.42 21.20
CA PHE A 390 -8.21 27.71 21.53
C PHE A 390 -8.27 27.99 23.04
N PHE A 391 -9.40 27.67 23.67
CA PHE A 391 -9.58 27.83 25.10
C PHE A 391 -8.64 26.97 25.93
N ASP A 392 -8.40 25.73 25.49
CA ASP A 392 -7.49 24.80 26.18
C ASP A 392 -6.06 25.34 26.26
N HIS A 393 -5.58 25.97 25.21
CA HIS A 393 -4.33 26.71 25.15
C HIS A 393 -4.18 27.45 23.83
N HIS A 394 -3.54 28.61 23.81
CA HIS A 394 -3.24 29.35 22.58
C HIS A 394 -1.96 30.20 22.71
N ILE A 395 -1.44 30.70 21.59
CA ILE A 395 -0.30 31.60 21.53
C ILE A 395 -0.77 32.99 21.98
N LYS A 396 -0.01 33.59 22.89
CA LYS A 396 -0.33 34.94 23.40
C LYS A 396 -0.48 35.96 22.26
N GLY A 397 -1.57 36.70 22.26
CA GLY A 397 -1.88 37.72 21.25
C GLY A 397 -2.53 37.15 19.98
N SER A 398 -2.83 35.87 19.89
CA SER A 398 -3.59 35.32 18.78
C SER A 398 -5.09 35.67 18.89
N LYS A 399 -5.71 35.92 17.73
CA LYS A 399 -7.16 36.07 17.57
C LYS A 399 -7.73 34.74 17.09
N GLN A 400 -8.73 34.22 17.78
CA GLN A 400 -9.43 33.03 17.33
C GLN A 400 -10.42 33.40 16.23
N VAL A 401 -10.30 32.66 15.10
CA VAL A 401 -11.28 32.68 13.99
C VAL A 401 -11.38 31.25 13.50
N SER A 402 -12.49 30.57 13.80
CA SER A 402 -12.65 29.17 13.33
C SER A 402 -12.38 29.04 11.85
N TYR A 403 -11.72 27.97 11.47
CA TYR A 403 -11.42 27.64 10.06
C TYR A 403 -12.66 27.83 9.16
N TYR A 404 -13.84 27.46 9.64
CA TYR A 404 -15.09 27.56 8.89
C TYR A 404 -15.59 29.02 8.66
N ASN A 405 -15.06 29.96 9.40
CA ASN A 405 -15.46 31.40 9.33
C ASN A 405 -14.38 32.29 8.71
N ILE A 406 -13.30 31.69 8.14
CA ILE A 406 -12.16 32.45 7.59
C ILE A 406 -12.58 33.33 6.41
N GLU A 407 -13.45 32.84 5.54
CA GLU A 407 -13.92 33.58 4.38
C GLU A 407 -14.72 34.82 4.80
N ASP A 408 -15.68 34.64 5.69
CA ASP A 408 -16.49 35.73 6.24
C ASP A 408 -15.63 36.76 6.99
N TRP A 409 -14.66 36.27 7.77
CA TRP A 409 -13.74 37.15 8.49
C TRP A 409 -12.86 37.97 7.54
N ALA A 410 -12.28 37.33 6.51
CA ALA A 410 -11.38 38.00 5.58
C ALA A 410 -12.11 39.04 4.71
N THR A 411 -13.35 38.79 4.30
CA THR A 411 -14.18 39.75 3.52
C THR A 411 -14.61 40.96 4.33
N GLN A 412 -14.59 40.91 5.67
CA GLN A 412 -14.92 42.02 6.54
C GLN A 412 -13.72 42.92 6.86
N LEU A 413 -12.51 42.57 6.44
CA LEU A 413 -11.32 43.38 6.67
C LEU A 413 -11.39 44.67 5.83
N LYS A 414 -10.91 45.78 6.42
CA LYS A 414 -10.76 47.05 5.70
C LYS A 414 -9.53 46.99 4.78
N ASP A 415 -9.50 47.83 3.75
CA ASP A 415 -8.38 47.89 2.79
C ASP A 415 -7.01 48.06 3.46
N THR A 416 -6.92 48.84 4.53
CA THR A 416 -5.68 49.01 5.31
C THR A 416 -5.24 47.77 6.06
N GLU A 417 -6.15 46.84 6.33
CA GLU A 417 -5.84 45.58 7.03
C GLU A 417 -5.42 44.48 6.05
N LEU A 418 -5.75 44.60 4.75
CA LEU A 418 -5.34 43.65 3.72
C LEU A 418 -3.81 43.62 3.51
N THR A 419 -3.12 44.72 3.82
CA THR A 419 -1.66 44.86 3.70
C THR A 419 -0.90 44.41 4.95
N ASP A 420 -1.61 44.09 6.04
CA ASP A 420 -1.00 43.56 7.27
C ASP A 420 -0.39 42.13 7.03
N SER A 421 0.55 41.75 7.89
CA SER A 421 1.14 40.42 7.85
C SER A 421 0.44 39.48 8.82
N TYR A 422 -0.21 38.44 8.31
CA TYR A 422 -0.95 37.45 9.10
C TYR A 422 -0.26 36.11 9.17
N VAL A 423 -0.17 35.54 10.36
CA VAL A 423 0.29 34.15 10.58
C VAL A 423 -0.89 33.31 11.00
N PHE A 424 -1.25 32.37 10.16
CA PHE A 424 -2.31 31.40 10.45
C PHE A 424 -1.76 30.22 11.26
N VAL A 425 -2.47 29.84 12.33
CA VAL A 425 -2.03 28.81 13.27
C VAL A 425 -3.15 27.79 13.46
N CYS A 426 -2.80 26.49 13.43
CA CYS A 426 -3.67 25.40 13.88
C CYS A 426 -2.86 24.41 14.72
N SER A 427 -3.39 23.22 15.01
CA SER A 427 -2.68 22.22 15.83
C SER A 427 -1.37 21.75 15.20
N ARG A 428 -1.33 21.58 13.87
CA ARG A 428 -0.13 21.21 13.09
C ARG A 428 0.08 22.15 11.91
N THR A 429 -0.49 21.88 10.73
CA THR A 429 -0.33 22.76 9.55
C THR A 429 -1.56 22.72 8.61
N GLY A 430 -2.32 21.65 8.56
CA GLY A 430 -3.37 21.43 7.57
C GLY A 430 -4.46 22.55 7.51
N ARG A 431 -5.18 22.82 8.61
CA ARG A 431 -6.21 23.86 8.66
C ARG A 431 -5.66 25.27 8.43
N SER A 432 -4.47 25.57 8.97
CA SER A 432 -3.85 26.89 8.81
C SER A 432 -3.40 27.16 7.38
N LEU A 433 -2.89 26.17 6.66
CA LEU A 433 -2.50 26.32 5.26
C LEU A 433 -3.71 26.61 4.35
N ARG A 434 -4.82 25.89 4.59
CA ARG A 434 -6.09 26.16 3.86
C ARG A 434 -6.65 27.54 4.17
N ALA A 435 -6.69 27.91 5.43
CA ALA A 435 -7.15 29.23 5.87
C ALA A 435 -6.32 30.34 5.24
N ALA A 436 -5.00 30.20 5.22
CA ALA A 436 -4.08 31.12 4.58
C ALA A 436 -4.30 31.21 3.06
N SER A 437 -4.62 30.09 2.41
CA SER A 437 -4.93 30.04 0.97
C SER A 437 -6.24 30.78 0.66
N ILE A 438 -7.29 30.62 1.49
CA ILE A 438 -8.56 31.34 1.36
C ILE A 438 -8.31 32.84 1.54
N ALA A 439 -7.63 33.22 2.61
CA ALA A 439 -7.32 34.63 2.92
C ALA A 439 -6.54 35.32 1.78
N LYS A 440 -5.57 34.61 1.18
CA LYS A 440 -4.81 35.13 0.03
C LYS A 440 -5.66 35.31 -1.23
N LYS A 441 -6.61 34.43 -1.49
CA LYS A 441 -7.55 34.55 -2.62
C LYS A 441 -8.49 35.75 -2.48
N ILE A 442 -8.82 36.12 -1.26
CA ILE A 442 -9.70 37.27 -0.94
C ILE A 442 -8.94 38.62 -1.06
N GLY A 443 -7.60 38.61 -1.08
CA GLY A 443 -6.78 39.79 -1.30
C GLY A 443 -5.84 40.14 -0.13
N ILE A 444 -5.72 39.32 0.90
CA ILE A 444 -4.72 39.55 1.95
C ILE A 444 -3.33 39.29 1.36
N GLU A 445 -2.47 40.31 1.33
CA GLU A 445 -1.18 40.25 0.61
C GLU A 445 -0.14 39.37 1.32
N ASN A 446 0.01 39.56 2.63
CA ASN A 446 1.09 38.98 3.42
C ASN A 446 0.58 37.87 4.33
N VAL A 447 0.48 36.66 3.82
CA VAL A 447 0.01 35.47 4.54
C VAL A 447 1.14 34.50 4.81
N PHE A 448 1.19 34.01 6.04
CA PHE A 448 2.17 33.02 6.51
C PHE A 448 1.47 31.92 7.30
N VAL A 449 2.13 30.78 7.45
CA VAL A 449 1.67 29.66 8.26
C VAL A 449 2.72 29.32 9.31
N LEU A 450 2.31 29.08 10.56
CA LEU A 450 3.24 28.62 11.59
C LEU A 450 3.67 27.17 11.32
N ALA A 451 4.94 26.96 11.04
CA ALA A 451 5.49 25.64 10.78
C ALA A 451 5.27 24.70 11.97
N GLY A 452 4.57 23.56 11.72
CA GLY A 452 4.22 22.58 12.74
C GLY A 452 3.16 23.02 13.75
N GLY A 453 2.58 24.22 13.62
CA GLY A 453 1.48 24.74 14.41
C GLY A 453 1.74 24.85 15.92
N THR A 454 0.64 24.80 16.72
CA THR A 454 0.75 24.87 18.21
C THR A 454 1.49 23.65 18.80
N ALA A 455 1.55 22.50 18.09
CA ALA A 455 2.31 21.35 18.51
C ALA A 455 3.83 21.64 18.51
N ALA A 456 4.35 22.24 17.42
CA ALA A 456 5.76 22.62 17.34
C ALA A 456 6.10 23.76 18.34
N TRP A 457 5.18 24.73 18.51
CA TRP A 457 5.30 25.79 19.53
C TRP A 457 5.45 25.21 20.92
N SER A 458 4.59 24.25 21.28
CA SER A 458 4.62 23.58 22.58
C SER A 458 5.86 22.73 22.79
N ALA A 459 6.32 22.02 21.75
CA ALA A 459 7.55 21.21 21.79
C ALA A 459 8.82 22.04 22.05
N LYS A 460 8.81 23.32 21.66
CA LYS A 460 9.88 24.29 21.95
C LYS A 460 9.80 24.88 23.37
N GLY A 461 8.75 24.56 24.14
CA GLY A 461 8.55 25.10 25.47
C GLY A 461 8.20 26.59 25.50
N PHE A 462 7.73 27.17 24.40
CA PHE A 462 7.33 28.57 24.35
C PHE A 462 6.04 28.83 25.11
N ASP A 463 5.90 30.06 25.67
CA ASP A 463 4.77 30.46 26.49
C ASP A 463 3.44 30.32 25.74
N ARG A 464 2.44 29.83 26.47
CA ARG A 464 1.05 29.66 26.02
C ARG A 464 0.12 30.32 27.05
N VAL A 465 -0.98 30.84 26.56
CA VAL A 465 -2.11 31.21 27.43
C VAL A 465 -2.86 29.92 27.75
N LEU A 466 -3.02 29.64 29.03
CA LEU A 466 -3.77 28.49 29.55
C LEU A 466 -5.08 29.01 30.16
N PRO A 467 -6.14 28.19 30.26
CA PRO A 467 -7.35 28.59 30.97
C PRO A 467 -7.00 28.96 32.41
N ASN A 468 -7.55 30.09 32.89
CA ASN A 468 -7.41 30.45 34.28
C ASN A 468 -7.95 29.34 35.15
N SER A 469 -7.19 28.87 36.11
CA SER A 469 -7.52 27.82 37.06
C SER A 469 -8.63 28.14 38.07
N CYS A 470 -9.53 29.04 37.69
CA CYS A 470 -10.69 29.46 38.49
C CYS A 470 -12.00 29.04 37.79
N LEU A 471 -12.28 27.74 37.74
CA LEU A 471 -13.66 27.24 37.71
C LEU A 471 -13.84 26.28 38.90
N PRO A 472 -14.92 26.42 39.70
CA PRO A 472 -15.13 25.52 40.83
C PRO A 472 -15.38 24.09 40.35
N ASN A 473 -14.88 23.15 41.14
CA ASN A 473 -15.00 21.70 41.01
C ASN A 473 -16.34 21.26 40.39
N ASN A 474 -16.37 20.93 39.10
CA ASN A 474 -17.38 20.02 38.56
C ASN A 474 -16.68 18.74 38.10
N LYS A 475 -16.95 17.66 38.83
CA LYS A 475 -16.55 16.30 38.53
C LYS A 475 -16.97 15.93 37.11
N PRO A 476 -16.15 15.15 36.39
CA PRO A 476 -16.57 14.63 35.10
C PRO A 476 -17.75 13.66 35.29
N VAL A 477 -18.84 13.90 34.58
CA VAL A 477 -19.87 12.92 34.33
C VAL A 477 -19.34 11.99 33.25
N LEU A 478 -19.31 10.72 33.57
CA LEU A 478 -18.88 9.58 32.73
C LEU A 478 -19.66 9.50 31.43
#